data_692cca36d4de2b04a7f487e228203b79
#
_entry.id   692cca36d4de2b04a7f487e228203b79
#
_cell.length_a   1.000
_cell.length_b   1.000
_cell.length_c   1.000
_cell.angle_alpha   90.00
_cell.angle_beta   90.00
_cell.angle_gamma   90.00
#
_symmetry.space_group_name_H-M   'P 1'
#
loop_
_entity.id
_entity.type
_entity.pdbx_description
1 polymer ?
#
loop_
_entity_poly.entity_id
_entity_poly.type
_entity_poly.pdbx_seq_one_letter_code
_entity_poly.pdbx_strand_id
1 'polypeptide(L)'
;MTRNTQILSEKELFEKTKGIVEHAINAEINLTFKRGDNFCQYHPTSENKDLNKKVYTINIATPAVKGINKYTALLHELGHVLYKSPFTPIKKLLGTSKNYSFYFLIFNVLEDQRIESHLSENYIAYRQRFEKTCTALGKELEDQITFDPLYALLAIRFNQEEKVKDAKNFLHYKKALEDVKNTDEFGALRVFLSIKKY
;
A
#
# COMPACT_ATOMS: atom_id res chain seq x y z
N MET A 1 -40.98 -3.69 -9.76
CA MET A 1 -40.07 -2.56 -10.01
C MET A 1 -38.67 -3.09 -10.20
N THR A 2 -38.25 -3.29 -11.43
CA THR A 2 -36.88 -3.64 -11.79
C THR A 2 -35.98 -2.44 -11.57
N ARG A 3 -35.09 -2.48 -10.56
CA ARG A 3 -34.05 -1.48 -10.40
C ARG A 3 -33.11 -1.58 -11.61
N ASN A 4 -33.15 -0.59 -12.50
CA ASN A 4 -32.10 -0.41 -13.52
C ASN A 4 -30.79 -0.17 -12.78
N THR A 5 -30.00 -1.21 -12.59
CA THR A 5 -28.63 -1.08 -12.06
C THR A 5 -27.79 -0.51 -13.19
N GLN A 6 -27.62 0.82 -13.20
CA GLN A 6 -26.74 1.47 -14.16
C GLN A 6 -25.31 1.00 -13.91
N ILE A 7 -24.73 0.29 -14.88
CA ILE A 7 -23.34 -0.14 -14.83
C ILE A 7 -22.48 1.11 -15.07
N LEU A 8 -21.76 1.55 -14.03
CA LEU A 8 -20.80 2.65 -14.14
C LEU A 8 -19.62 2.26 -15.03
N SER A 9 -19.15 3.19 -15.85
CA SER A 9 -17.86 3.03 -16.53
C SER A 9 -16.72 2.98 -15.51
N GLU A 10 -15.56 2.40 -15.91
CA GLU A 10 -14.36 2.35 -15.04
C GLU A 10 -13.99 3.75 -14.54
N LYS A 11 -14.02 4.75 -15.42
CA LYS A 11 -13.72 6.14 -15.05
C LYS A 11 -14.69 6.72 -14.01
N GLU A 12 -15.99 6.52 -14.21
CA GLU A 12 -17.00 6.99 -13.25
C GLU A 12 -16.85 6.31 -11.90
N LEU A 13 -16.54 5.01 -11.88
CA LEU A 13 -16.29 4.27 -10.64
C LEU A 13 -15.06 4.84 -9.91
N PHE A 14 -14.01 5.15 -10.63
CA PHE A 14 -12.77 5.72 -10.07
C PHE A 14 -13.01 7.11 -9.48
N GLU A 15 -13.65 8.01 -10.23
CA GLU A 15 -13.98 9.36 -9.75
C GLU A 15 -14.92 9.34 -8.55
N LYS A 16 -15.92 8.46 -8.56
CA LYS A 16 -16.84 8.32 -7.43
C LYS A 16 -16.13 7.82 -6.17
N THR A 17 -15.26 6.80 -6.31
CA THR A 17 -14.50 6.25 -5.18
C THR A 17 -13.53 7.28 -4.61
N LYS A 18 -12.82 8.00 -5.48
CA LYS A 18 -11.95 9.12 -5.10
C LYS A 18 -12.72 10.18 -4.31
N GLY A 19 -13.87 10.63 -4.83
CA GLY A 19 -14.72 11.66 -4.20
C GLY A 19 -15.20 11.27 -2.80
N ILE A 20 -15.49 9.99 -2.56
CA ILE A 20 -15.85 9.50 -1.21
C ILE A 20 -14.69 9.71 -0.24
N VAL A 21 -13.46 9.35 -0.65
CA VAL A 21 -12.27 9.50 0.20
C VAL A 21 -11.94 10.99 0.41
N GLU A 22 -11.97 11.81 -0.63
CA GLU A 22 -11.76 13.26 -0.54
C GLU A 22 -12.68 13.91 0.49
N HIS A 23 -13.96 13.52 0.46
CA HIS A 23 -14.94 14.03 1.41
C HIS A 23 -14.67 13.55 2.84
N ALA A 24 -14.35 12.25 3.01
CA ALA A 24 -14.16 11.65 4.32
C ALA A 24 -12.98 12.25 5.11
N ILE A 25 -11.95 12.72 4.43
CA ILE A 25 -10.71 13.21 5.06
C ILE A 25 -10.41 14.69 4.79
N ASN A 26 -11.32 15.42 4.13
CA ASN A 26 -11.13 16.81 3.69
C ASN A 26 -9.81 17.00 2.91
N ALA A 27 -9.64 16.22 1.84
CA ALA A 27 -8.47 16.26 0.99
C ALA A 27 -8.84 16.52 -0.48
N GLU A 28 -7.83 16.84 -1.28
CA GLU A 28 -7.89 16.87 -2.73
C GLU A 28 -7.00 15.75 -3.28
N ILE A 29 -7.50 14.97 -4.24
CA ILE A 29 -6.78 13.85 -4.84
C ILE A 29 -6.71 14.06 -6.35
N ASN A 30 -5.49 14.27 -6.84
CA ASN A 30 -5.19 14.33 -8.28
C ASN A 30 -4.94 12.92 -8.80
N LEU A 31 -5.90 12.35 -9.54
CA LEU A 31 -5.79 11.02 -10.11
C LEU A 31 -5.14 11.07 -11.49
N THR A 32 -4.08 10.30 -11.69
CA THR A 32 -3.35 10.20 -12.97
C THR A 32 -3.24 8.75 -13.44
N PHE A 33 -3.06 8.57 -14.77
CA PHE A 33 -2.91 7.27 -15.41
C PHE A 33 -1.69 7.34 -16.33
N LYS A 34 -0.52 6.99 -15.77
CA LYS A 34 0.77 7.10 -16.49
C LYS A 34 1.51 5.77 -16.46
N ARG A 35 2.49 5.63 -17.37
CA ARG A 35 3.42 4.51 -17.31
C ARG A 35 4.24 4.54 -16.03
N GLY A 36 4.62 3.36 -15.55
CA GLY A 36 5.41 3.18 -14.32
C GLY A 36 4.63 2.49 -13.23
N ASP A 37 4.91 2.85 -12.00
CA ASP A 37 4.33 2.21 -10.81
C ASP A 37 3.02 2.89 -10.37
N ASN A 38 2.20 2.14 -9.63
CA ASN A 38 1.17 2.73 -8.81
C ASN A 38 1.84 3.46 -7.65
N PHE A 39 1.37 4.64 -7.30
CA PHE A 39 1.90 5.37 -6.15
C PHE A 39 0.91 6.40 -5.60
N CYS A 40 1.05 6.68 -4.30
CA CYS A 40 0.43 7.81 -3.62
C CYS A 40 1.51 8.80 -3.18
N GLN A 41 1.37 10.06 -3.53
CA GLN A 41 2.27 11.15 -3.14
C GLN A 41 1.50 12.25 -2.40
N TYR A 42 1.97 12.58 -1.20
CA TYR A 42 1.48 13.74 -0.45
C TYR A 42 2.26 15.00 -0.85
N HIS A 43 1.53 16.11 -1.08
CA HIS A 43 2.09 17.42 -1.35
C HIS A 43 1.97 18.29 -0.09
N PRO A 44 3.09 18.73 0.50
CA PRO A 44 3.06 19.63 1.65
C PRO A 44 2.39 20.97 1.30
N THR A 45 1.72 21.56 2.27
CA THR A 45 0.92 22.79 2.14
C THR A 45 1.65 24.04 1.67
N SER A 46 3.00 24.05 1.61
CA SER A 46 3.77 25.16 1.05
C SER A 46 3.50 25.43 -0.44
N GLU A 47 2.97 24.43 -1.16
CA GLU A 47 2.59 24.55 -2.58
C GLU A 47 1.11 24.87 -2.78
N ASN A 48 0.32 24.86 -1.71
CA ASN A 48 -1.12 25.07 -1.75
C ASN A 48 -1.55 26.35 -1.08
N LYS A 49 -2.32 27.17 -1.83
CA LYS A 49 -2.89 28.43 -1.34
C LYS A 49 -4.04 28.21 -0.33
N ASP A 50 -4.64 27.05 -0.29
CA ASP A 50 -5.69 26.68 0.67
C ASP A 50 -5.07 25.87 1.82
N LEU A 51 -4.70 26.57 2.89
CA LEU A 51 -3.99 26.04 4.07
C LEU A 51 -4.75 24.94 4.82
N ASN A 52 -6.01 24.70 4.49
CA ASN A 52 -6.88 23.79 5.22
C ASN A 52 -7.08 22.44 4.51
N LYS A 53 -6.59 22.27 3.29
CA LYS A 53 -6.84 21.07 2.50
C LYS A 53 -5.55 20.34 2.15
N LYS A 54 -5.46 19.06 2.51
CA LYS A 54 -4.35 18.19 2.12
C LYS A 54 -4.47 17.82 0.64
N VAL A 55 -3.37 17.82 -0.09
CA VAL A 55 -3.35 17.47 -1.51
C VAL A 55 -2.48 16.23 -1.74
N TYR A 56 -3.02 15.29 -2.50
CA TYR A 56 -2.36 14.06 -2.88
C TYR A 56 -2.37 13.89 -4.41
N THR A 57 -1.36 13.23 -4.95
CA THR A 57 -1.40 12.69 -6.31
C THR A 57 -1.37 11.17 -6.22
N ILE A 58 -2.33 10.52 -6.87
CA ILE A 58 -2.36 9.07 -7.04
C ILE A 58 -2.14 8.76 -8.51
N ASN A 59 -1.16 7.91 -8.81
CA ASN A 59 -0.97 7.36 -10.14
C ASN A 59 -1.40 5.90 -10.18
N ILE A 60 -2.21 5.55 -11.18
CA ILE A 60 -2.54 4.16 -11.51
C ILE A 60 -1.82 3.79 -12.80
N ALA A 61 -0.94 2.80 -12.72
CA ALA A 61 -0.10 2.36 -13.83
C ALA A 61 -0.90 1.99 -15.07
N THR A 62 -0.46 2.48 -16.23
CA THR A 62 -1.05 2.15 -17.51
C THR A 62 0.06 1.81 -18.53
N PRO A 63 0.15 0.57 -19.01
CA PRO A 63 -0.73 -0.57 -18.71
C PRO A 63 -0.70 -0.98 -17.23
N ALA A 64 -1.75 -1.67 -16.80
CA ALA A 64 -1.80 -2.19 -15.42
C ALA A 64 -0.61 -3.10 -15.13
N VAL A 65 -0.11 -3.04 -13.91
CA VAL A 65 0.93 -3.98 -13.43
C VAL A 65 0.36 -5.41 -13.51
N LYS A 66 1.15 -6.34 -14.03
CA LYS A 66 0.73 -7.74 -14.20
C LYS A 66 0.24 -8.31 -12.86
N GLY A 67 -0.88 -8.98 -12.90
CA GLY A 67 -1.51 -9.57 -11.70
C GLY A 67 -2.31 -8.60 -10.84
N ILE A 68 -2.27 -7.28 -11.11
CA ILE A 68 -2.98 -6.26 -10.33
C ILE A 68 -4.12 -5.65 -11.15
N ASN A 69 -5.35 -5.75 -10.64
CA ASN A 69 -6.49 -5.05 -11.23
C ASN A 69 -6.40 -3.54 -10.89
N LYS A 70 -6.60 -2.66 -11.87
CA LYS A 70 -6.52 -1.20 -11.71
C LYS A 70 -7.39 -0.66 -10.57
N TYR A 71 -8.58 -1.21 -10.37
CA TYR A 71 -9.46 -0.77 -9.28
C TYR A 71 -8.93 -1.22 -7.92
N THR A 72 -8.32 -2.40 -7.83
CA THR A 72 -7.62 -2.84 -6.61
C THR A 72 -6.42 -1.95 -6.31
N ALA A 73 -5.65 -1.58 -7.34
CA ALA A 73 -4.56 -0.61 -7.20
C ALA A 73 -5.06 0.76 -6.70
N LEU A 74 -6.16 1.27 -7.27
CA LEU A 74 -6.75 2.52 -6.80
C LEU A 74 -7.15 2.45 -5.33
N LEU A 75 -7.83 1.38 -4.91
CA LEU A 75 -8.25 1.21 -3.52
C LEU A 75 -7.05 1.12 -2.57
N HIS A 76 -5.96 0.46 -2.99
CA HIS A 76 -4.71 0.40 -2.24
C HIS A 76 -4.10 1.81 -2.06
N GLU A 77 -3.94 2.56 -3.14
CA GLU A 77 -3.36 3.92 -3.07
C GLU A 77 -4.25 4.90 -2.28
N LEU A 78 -5.58 4.77 -2.40
CA LEU A 78 -6.52 5.50 -1.56
C LEU A 78 -6.43 5.09 -0.08
N GLY A 79 -6.05 3.84 0.20
CA GLY A 79 -5.77 3.34 1.53
C GLY A 79 -4.65 4.13 2.23
N HIS A 80 -3.57 4.43 1.52
CA HIS A 80 -2.49 5.27 2.05
C HIS A 80 -2.98 6.67 2.47
N VAL A 81 -3.90 7.24 1.69
CA VAL A 81 -4.53 8.53 2.00
C VAL A 81 -5.45 8.42 3.21
N LEU A 82 -6.37 7.45 3.18
CA LEU A 82 -7.41 7.24 4.19
C LEU A 82 -6.81 6.92 5.57
N TYR A 83 -5.80 6.07 5.60
CA TYR A 83 -5.12 5.63 6.83
C TYR A 83 -3.82 6.39 7.13
N LYS A 84 -3.61 7.54 6.46
CA LYS A 84 -2.57 8.55 6.75
C LYS A 84 -1.17 7.98 6.82
N SER A 85 -0.72 7.28 5.76
CA SER A 85 0.61 6.70 5.71
C SER A 85 1.72 7.71 6.02
N PRO A 86 2.66 7.42 6.95
CA PRO A 86 3.63 8.37 7.46
C PRO A 86 4.87 8.50 6.57
N PHE A 87 4.70 8.70 5.25
CA PHE A 87 5.81 8.79 4.28
C PHE A 87 6.76 9.96 4.55
N THR A 88 6.26 11.10 5.04
CA THR A 88 7.12 12.23 5.39
C THR A 88 7.99 11.94 6.61
N PRO A 89 7.46 11.43 7.74
CA PRO A 89 8.25 10.98 8.87
C PRO A 89 9.33 9.97 8.50
N ILE A 90 9.02 8.92 7.73
CA ILE A 90 10.03 7.91 7.36
C ILE A 90 11.12 8.49 6.46
N LYS A 91 10.78 9.33 5.50
CA LYS A 91 11.76 10.00 4.64
C LYS A 91 12.72 10.87 5.46
N LYS A 92 12.23 11.61 6.44
CA LYS A 92 13.06 12.39 7.37
C LYS A 92 13.97 11.51 8.23
N LEU A 93 13.43 10.40 8.74
CA LEU A 93 14.17 9.44 9.57
C LEU A 93 15.31 8.76 8.81
N LEU A 94 15.05 8.32 7.58
CA LEU A 94 16.06 7.66 6.76
C LEU A 94 17.09 8.65 6.20
N GLY A 95 16.68 9.89 5.94
CA GLY A 95 17.54 11.01 5.55
C GLY A 95 18.46 10.65 4.39
N THR A 96 19.77 10.80 4.64
CA THR A 96 20.86 10.51 3.68
C THR A 96 21.49 9.13 3.87
N SER A 97 20.78 8.18 4.48
CA SER A 97 21.28 6.81 4.67
C SER A 97 21.72 6.20 3.33
N LYS A 98 22.90 5.57 3.30
CA LYS A 98 23.37 4.83 2.11
C LYS A 98 22.41 3.73 1.67
N ASN A 99 21.64 3.19 2.61
CA ASN A 99 20.66 2.12 2.38
C ASN A 99 19.22 2.66 2.34
N TYR A 100 19.04 3.96 2.02
CA TYR A 100 17.73 4.61 2.01
C TYR A 100 16.67 3.80 1.25
N SER A 101 16.94 3.48 -0.01
CA SER A 101 15.99 2.76 -0.87
C SER A 101 15.58 1.40 -0.30
N PHE A 102 16.55 0.65 0.21
CA PHE A 102 16.30 -0.66 0.81
C PHE A 102 15.42 -0.55 2.07
N TYR A 103 15.78 0.34 2.99
CA TYR A 103 14.99 0.55 4.21
C TYR A 103 13.60 1.13 3.91
N PHE A 104 13.50 1.99 2.90
CA PHE A 104 12.21 2.53 2.49
C PHE A 104 11.30 1.43 1.91
N LEU A 105 11.85 0.49 1.13
CA LEU A 105 11.09 -0.67 0.62
C LEU A 105 10.61 -1.59 1.75
N ILE A 106 11.45 -1.89 2.73
CA ILE A 106 11.04 -2.67 3.91
C ILE A 106 9.89 -1.97 4.65
N PHE A 107 10.05 -0.67 4.91
CA PHE A 107 8.97 0.12 5.53
C PHE A 107 7.68 0.07 4.70
N ASN A 108 7.79 0.21 3.37
CA ASN A 108 6.64 0.20 2.49
C ASN A 108 5.87 -1.12 2.56
N VAL A 109 6.56 -2.26 2.58
CA VAL A 109 5.92 -3.59 2.74
C VAL A 109 5.13 -3.68 4.06
N LEU A 110 5.67 -3.14 5.15
CA LEU A 110 4.97 -3.11 6.45
C LEU A 110 3.77 -2.16 6.42
N GLU A 111 3.94 -0.99 5.81
CA GLU A 111 2.87 0.01 5.69
C GLU A 111 1.73 -0.50 4.79
N ASP A 112 2.06 -1.14 3.68
CA ASP A 112 1.09 -1.80 2.82
C ASP A 112 0.30 -2.86 3.59
N GLN A 113 0.99 -3.70 4.38
CA GLN A 113 0.32 -4.71 5.21
C GLN A 113 -0.66 -4.06 6.21
N ARG A 114 -0.27 -2.91 6.80
CA ARG A 114 -1.12 -2.15 7.72
C ARG A 114 -2.38 -1.64 7.03
N ILE A 115 -2.24 -0.89 5.91
CA ILE A 115 -3.39 -0.30 5.22
C ILE A 115 -4.31 -1.37 4.63
N GLU A 116 -3.75 -2.46 4.12
CA GLU A 116 -4.50 -3.57 3.54
C GLU A 116 -5.28 -4.36 4.59
N SER A 117 -4.76 -4.49 5.82
CA SER A 117 -5.52 -5.08 6.90
C SER A 117 -6.76 -4.24 7.23
N HIS A 118 -6.61 -2.92 7.37
CA HIS A 118 -7.73 -2.01 7.58
C HIS A 118 -8.75 -2.02 6.43
N LEU A 119 -8.27 -2.00 5.18
CA LEU A 119 -9.13 -2.08 4.01
C LEU A 119 -9.90 -3.42 3.97
N SER A 120 -9.23 -4.52 4.29
CA SER A 120 -9.83 -5.86 4.26
C SER A 120 -10.86 -6.06 5.38
N GLU A 121 -10.69 -5.43 6.53
CA GLU A 121 -11.67 -5.46 7.60
C GLU A 121 -12.90 -4.62 7.32
N ASN A 122 -12.70 -3.43 6.77
CA ASN A 122 -13.79 -2.48 6.57
C ASN A 122 -14.51 -2.65 5.23
N TYR A 123 -13.87 -3.28 4.22
CA TYR A 123 -14.41 -3.42 2.86
C TYR A 123 -14.26 -4.84 2.34
N ILE A 124 -15.32 -5.65 2.47
CA ILE A 124 -15.31 -7.08 2.08
C ILE A 124 -14.97 -7.27 0.59
N ALA A 125 -15.42 -6.35 -0.28
CA ALA A 125 -15.11 -6.40 -1.71
C ALA A 125 -13.61 -6.16 -1.99
N TYR A 126 -12.93 -5.39 -1.16
CA TYR A 126 -11.47 -5.22 -1.22
C TYR A 126 -10.76 -6.50 -0.82
N ARG A 127 -11.15 -7.12 0.31
CA ARG A 127 -10.57 -8.38 0.78
C ARG A 127 -10.55 -9.45 -0.32
N GLN A 128 -11.68 -9.69 -0.96
CA GLN A 128 -11.80 -10.70 -2.01
C GLN A 128 -10.92 -10.41 -3.25
N ARG A 129 -10.74 -9.13 -3.58
CA ARG A 129 -9.86 -8.71 -4.69
C ARG A 129 -8.39 -8.82 -4.31
N PHE A 130 -8.08 -8.43 -3.09
CA PHE A 130 -6.71 -8.46 -2.56
C PHE A 130 -6.20 -9.90 -2.43
N GLU A 131 -7.01 -10.85 -1.95
CA GLU A 131 -6.66 -12.28 -1.92
C GLU A 131 -6.26 -12.82 -3.30
N LYS A 132 -7.00 -12.43 -4.36
CA LYS A 132 -6.64 -12.78 -5.74
C LYS A 132 -5.32 -12.13 -6.19
N THR A 133 -5.10 -10.89 -5.80
CA THR A 133 -3.86 -10.16 -6.10
C THR A 133 -2.67 -10.80 -5.39
N CYS A 134 -2.79 -11.14 -4.10
CA CYS A 134 -1.75 -11.85 -3.36
C CYS A 134 -1.38 -13.18 -4.02
N THR A 135 -2.37 -13.95 -4.48
CA THR A 135 -2.12 -15.21 -5.19
C THR A 135 -1.35 -14.99 -6.50
N ALA A 136 -1.71 -13.94 -7.25
CA ALA A 136 -1.03 -13.63 -8.52
C ALA A 136 0.42 -13.15 -8.28
N LEU A 137 0.62 -12.24 -7.34
CA LEU A 137 1.96 -11.73 -6.99
C LEU A 137 2.84 -12.79 -6.35
N GLY A 138 2.27 -13.68 -5.53
CA GLY A 138 2.99 -14.80 -4.95
C GLY A 138 3.57 -15.74 -6.01
N LYS A 139 2.85 -15.96 -7.12
CA LYS A 139 3.37 -16.73 -8.26
C LYS A 139 4.53 -16.04 -8.97
N GLU A 140 4.49 -14.72 -9.12
CA GLU A 140 5.59 -13.95 -9.74
C GLU A 140 6.88 -13.98 -8.87
N LEU A 141 6.76 -14.20 -7.57
CA LEU A 141 7.92 -14.38 -6.67
C LEU A 141 8.55 -15.79 -6.78
N GLU A 142 7.91 -16.72 -7.48
CA GLU A 142 8.37 -18.12 -7.54
C GLU A 142 9.78 -18.28 -8.11
N ASP A 143 10.20 -17.41 -9.02
CA ASP A 143 11.47 -17.49 -9.72
C ASP A 143 12.61 -16.70 -9.03
N GLN A 144 12.32 -16.01 -7.93
CA GLN A 144 13.29 -15.11 -7.25
C GLN A 144 13.62 -15.60 -5.84
N ILE A 145 14.38 -16.69 -5.70
CA ILE A 145 14.78 -17.18 -4.38
C ILE A 145 16.00 -16.38 -3.88
N THR A 146 15.75 -15.35 -3.10
CA THR A 146 16.80 -14.68 -2.31
C THR A 146 16.40 -14.67 -0.83
N PHE A 147 17.36 -14.85 0.06
CA PHE A 147 17.12 -14.83 1.51
C PHE A 147 17.32 -13.43 2.13
N ASP A 148 17.18 -12.37 1.32
CA ASP A 148 17.21 -11.02 1.87
C ASP A 148 15.92 -10.69 2.65
N PRO A 149 15.99 -9.76 3.60
CA PRO A 149 14.85 -9.38 4.43
C PRO A 149 13.63 -8.91 3.64
N LEU A 150 13.83 -8.20 2.55
CA LEU A 150 12.75 -7.68 1.72
C LEU A 150 11.99 -8.81 1.03
N TYR A 151 12.72 -9.77 0.44
CA TYR A 151 12.11 -10.93 -0.18
C TYR A 151 11.35 -11.79 0.85
N ALA A 152 11.94 -12.01 2.03
CA ALA A 152 11.27 -12.76 3.10
C ALA A 152 9.94 -12.12 3.52
N LEU A 153 9.92 -10.79 3.71
CA LEU A 153 8.70 -10.04 4.02
C LEU A 153 7.66 -10.16 2.91
N LEU A 154 8.05 -10.01 1.65
CA LEU A 154 7.14 -10.14 0.50
C LEU A 154 6.59 -11.57 0.37
N ALA A 155 7.44 -12.59 0.54
CA ALA A 155 7.02 -13.99 0.46
C ALA A 155 5.99 -14.32 1.56
N ILE A 156 6.21 -13.89 2.79
CA ILE A 156 5.26 -14.08 3.88
C ILE A 156 3.95 -13.34 3.57
N ARG A 157 4.02 -12.06 3.17
CA ARG A 157 2.85 -11.22 2.86
C ARG A 157 1.98 -11.84 1.75
N PHE A 158 2.59 -12.47 0.75
CA PHE A 158 1.88 -13.08 -0.38
C PHE A 158 1.66 -14.59 -0.24
N ASN A 159 1.65 -15.10 1.00
CA ASN A 159 1.36 -16.51 1.34
C ASN A 159 2.34 -17.51 0.71
N GLN A 160 3.61 -17.12 0.55
CA GLN A 160 4.70 -17.97 0.07
C GLN A 160 5.71 -18.27 1.19
N GLU A 161 5.28 -18.26 2.44
CA GLU A 161 6.15 -18.38 3.62
C GLU A 161 6.97 -19.68 3.65
N GLU A 162 6.47 -20.78 3.08
CA GLU A 162 7.19 -22.04 2.99
C GLU A 162 8.53 -21.91 2.26
N LYS A 163 8.66 -20.95 1.36
CA LYS A 163 9.90 -20.70 0.60
C LYS A 163 11.00 -20.04 1.41
N VAL A 164 10.62 -19.40 2.50
CA VAL A 164 11.53 -18.58 3.33
C VAL A 164 11.52 -19.00 4.80
N LYS A 165 10.87 -20.09 5.16
CA LYS A 165 10.79 -20.58 6.56
C LYS A 165 12.16 -20.83 7.20
N ASP A 166 13.16 -21.17 6.39
CA ASP A 166 14.54 -21.41 6.85
C ASP A 166 15.41 -20.14 6.81
N ALA A 167 14.85 -19.01 6.39
CA ALA A 167 15.57 -17.75 6.38
C ALA A 167 15.90 -17.29 7.81
N LYS A 168 17.10 -16.76 7.98
CA LYS A 168 17.49 -16.12 9.24
C LYS A 168 16.46 -15.03 9.57
N ASN A 169 15.99 -14.99 10.81
CA ASN A 169 15.00 -14.04 11.31
C ASN A 169 13.56 -14.21 10.73
N PHE A 170 13.24 -15.34 10.08
CA PHE A 170 11.89 -15.58 9.55
C PHE A 170 10.77 -15.28 10.56
N LEU A 171 10.89 -15.79 11.80
CA LEU A 171 9.88 -15.55 12.84
C LEU A 171 9.74 -14.07 13.20
N HIS A 172 10.84 -13.29 13.14
CA HIS A 172 10.79 -11.85 13.38
C HIS A 172 10.03 -11.11 12.27
N TYR A 173 10.26 -11.49 11.01
CA TYR A 173 9.55 -10.91 9.87
C TYR A 173 8.07 -11.28 9.86
N LYS A 174 7.75 -12.54 10.16
CA LYS A 174 6.37 -13.00 10.29
C LYS A 174 5.65 -12.24 11.40
N LYS A 175 6.28 -12.14 12.58
CA LYS A 175 5.75 -11.35 13.69
C LYS A 175 5.58 -9.88 13.32
N ALA A 176 6.54 -9.27 12.63
CA ALA A 176 6.46 -7.88 12.22
C ALA A 176 5.23 -7.60 11.32
N LEU A 177 4.94 -8.49 10.36
CA LEU A 177 3.77 -8.40 9.50
C LEU A 177 2.44 -8.59 10.27
N GLU A 178 2.43 -9.40 11.33
CA GLU A 178 1.27 -9.50 12.22
C GLU A 178 1.13 -8.26 13.11
N ASP A 179 2.23 -7.79 13.70
CA ASP A 179 2.22 -6.67 14.65
C ASP A 179 1.78 -5.33 14.00
N VAL A 180 1.88 -5.18 12.67
CA VAL A 180 1.42 -3.96 11.99
C VAL A 180 -0.07 -3.95 11.69
N LYS A 181 -0.72 -5.12 11.66
CA LYS A 181 -2.15 -5.21 11.35
C LYS A 181 -2.95 -4.39 12.35
N ASN A 182 -3.93 -3.65 11.85
CA ASN A 182 -4.89 -2.88 12.66
C ASN A 182 -4.26 -1.86 13.62
N THR A 183 -3.05 -1.40 13.33
CA THR A 183 -2.39 -0.36 14.11
C THR A 183 -2.73 1.05 13.61
N ASP A 184 -2.43 2.06 14.43
CA ASP A 184 -2.57 3.47 14.08
C ASP A 184 -1.62 3.90 12.94
N GLU A 185 -1.69 5.16 12.54
CA GLU A 185 -0.91 5.75 11.44
C GLU A 185 0.61 5.62 11.60
N PHE A 186 1.13 5.36 12.81
CA PHE A 186 2.56 5.17 13.07
C PHE A 186 2.95 3.72 13.36
N GLY A 187 2.01 2.77 13.26
CA GLY A 187 2.25 1.37 13.58
C GLY A 187 3.38 0.75 12.77
N ALA A 188 3.35 0.88 11.45
CA ALA A 188 4.40 0.36 10.58
C ALA A 188 5.77 1.01 10.87
N LEU A 189 5.81 2.30 11.20
CA LEU A 189 7.05 2.98 11.56
C LEU A 189 7.66 2.42 12.86
N ARG A 190 6.83 2.18 13.89
CA ARG A 190 7.29 1.56 15.14
C ARG A 190 7.85 0.17 14.93
N VAL A 191 7.13 -0.68 14.17
CA VAL A 191 7.57 -2.04 13.85
C VAL A 191 8.84 -2.01 13.00
N PHE A 192 8.91 -1.15 11.97
CA PHE A 192 10.12 -0.96 11.17
C PHE A 192 11.33 -0.65 12.04
N LEU A 193 11.23 0.28 12.98
CA LEU A 193 12.32 0.63 13.90
C LEU A 193 12.75 -0.54 14.78
N SER A 194 11.84 -1.45 15.12
CA SER A 194 12.16 -2.64 15.91
C SER A 194 12.95 -3.68 15.12
N ILE A 195 12.70 -3.81 13.82
CA ILE A 195 13.36 -4.82 12.96
C ILE A 195 14.54 -4.29 12.17
N LYS A 196 14.72 -2.96 12.04
CA LYS A 196 15.82 -2.34 11.28
C LYS A 196 17.22 -2.79 11.71
N LYS A 197 17.36 -3.28 12.92
CA LYS A 197 18.65 -3.77 13.49
C LYS A 197 18.99 -5.21 13.10
N TYR A 198 18.09 -5.95 12.49
CA TYR A 198 18.28 -7.34 12.02
C TYR A 198 18.50 -7.39 10.52
#